data_bef7997afc35597d1b9230b96e114f37
#
_entry.id   bef7997afc35597d1b9230b96e114f37
#
_cell.length_a   1.000
_cell.length_b   1.000
_cell.length_c   1.000
_cell.angle_alpha   90.00
_cell.angle_beta   90.00
_cell.angle_gamma   90.00
#
_symmetry.space_group_name_H-M   'P 1'
#
loop_
_entity.id
_entity.type
_entity.pdbx_description
1 polymer ?
#
loop_
_entity_poly.entity_id
_entity_poly.type
_entity_poly.pdbx_seq_one_letter_code
_entity_poly.pdbx_strand_id
1 'polypeptide(L)'
;MKVIAYDRFRPGVTMETITPLLSEEVANVWRLWKLGVVRENYARADEPGVVIVFEVDTVDDARRYVADFPLSKAGYLEWFYLPVEAPLPLESLMDPSVDVAEPYDRTTAR
;
A
#
# COMPACT_ATOMS: atom_id res chain seq x y z
N MET A 1 -5.86 -9.39 7.62
CA MET A 1 -6.13 -9.09 6.20
C MET A 1 -5.11 -8.11 5.69
N LYS A 2 -4.55 -8.37 4.54
CA LYS A 2 -3.68 -7.43 3.87
C LYS A 2 -4.51 -6.44 3.06
N VAL A 3 -4.26 -5.13 3.26
CA VAL A 3 -4.89 -4.08 2.49
C VAL A 3 -3.80 -3.20 1.89
N ILE A 4 -3.84 -3.04 0.58
CA ILE A 4 -2.94 -2.12 -0.12
C ILE A 4 -3.67 -0.79 -0.25
N ALA A 5 -3.14 0.25 0.37
CA ALA A 5 -3.65 1.60 0.24
C ALA A 5 -2.69 2.44 -0.59
N TYR A 6 -3.21 3.22 -1.51
CA TYR A 6 -2.39 4.15 -2.28
C TYR A 6 -3.13 5.46 -2.47
N ASP A 7 -2.40 6.52 -2.63
CA ASP A 7 -2.97 7.86 -2.73
C ASP A 7 -2.53 8.58 -3.99
N ARG A 8 -3.21 9.67 -4.23
CA ARG A 8 -2.80 10.68 -5.19
C ARG A 8 -3.13 12.05 -4.62
N PHE A 9 -2.40 13.06 -5.08
CA PHE A 9 -2.69 14.44 -4.70
C PHE A 9 -4.00 14.90 -5.30
N ARG A 10 -4.80 15.59 -4.49
CA ARG A 10 -5.99 16.26 -5.01
C ARG A 10 -5.59 17.41 -5.93
N PRO A 11 -6.49 17.86 -6.84
CA PRO A 11 -6.19 18.97 -7.74
C PRO A 11 -5.64 20.19 -7.00
N GLY A 12 -4.56 20.76 -7.52
CA GLY A 12 -3.91 21.93 -6.93
C GLY A 12 -2.92 21.66 -5.81
N VAL A 13 -2.84 20.42 -5.32
CA VAL A 13 -1.85 20.02 -4.31
C VAL A 13 -0.53 19.70 -4.98
N THR A 14 0.56 20.24 -4.43
CA THR A 14 1.92 20.01 -4.92
C THR A 14 2.83 19.53 -3.78
N MET A 15 4.07 19.18 -4.12
CA MET A 15 5.07 18.86 -3.08
C MET A 15 5.26 20.02 -2.11
N GLU A 16 5.21 21.26 -2.56
CA GLU A 16 5.30 22.43 -1.68
C GLU A 16 4.15 22.48 -0.69
N THR A 17 2.94 22.09 -1.12
CA THR A 17 1.76 22.08 -0.26
C THR A 17 1.94 21.11 0.90
N ILE A 18 2.48 19.94 0.66
CA ILE A 18 2.59 18.88 1.68
C ILE A 18 3.84 18.97 2.54
N THR A 19 4.89 19.61 2.06
CA THR A 19 6.19 19.66 2.74
C THR A 19 6.12 20.07 4.21
N PRO A 20 5.30 21.07 4.63
CA PRO A 20 5.22 21.43 6.05
C PRO A 20 4.72 20.31 6.97
N LEU A 21 3.99 19.33 6.43
CA LEU A 21 3.43 18.22 7.22
C LEU A 21 4.18 16.91 7.06
N LEU A 22 5.21 16.84 6.21
CA LEU A 22 5.88 15.58 5.90
C LEU A 22 6.52 14.91 7.11
N SER A 23 7.15 15.68 8.01
CA SER A 23 7.80 15.08 9.18
C SER A 23 6.78 14.38 10.09
N GLU A 24 5.62 14.98 10.29
CA GLU A 24 4.56 14.38 11.09
C GLU A 24 3.93 13.19 10.38
N GLU A 25 3.76 13.28 9.07
CA GLU A 25 3.25 12.18 8.25
C GLU A 25 4.15 10.95 8.38
N VAL A 26 5.45 11.12 8.19
CA VAL A 26 6.44 10.05 8.29
C VAL A 26 6.48 9.47 9.71
N ALA A 27 6.42 10.32 10.73
CA ALA A 27 6.40 9.88 12.12
C ALA A 27 5.16 9.02 12.42
N ASN A 28 4.01 9.36 11.84
CA ASN A 28 2.78 8.60 12.00
C ASN A 28 2.90 7.21 11.36
N VAL A 29 3.43 7.13 10.15
CA VAL A 29 3.68 5.85 9.48
C VAL A 29 4.64 4.98 10.30
N TRP A 30 5.69 5.58 10.84
CA TRP A 30 6.66 4.89 11.70
C TRP A 30 6.00 4.28 12.93
N ARG A 31 5.10 5.02 13.59
CA ARG A 31 4.37 4.49 14.76
C ARG A 31 3.53 3.27 14.38
N LEU A 32 2.85 3.34 13.25
CA LEU A 32 2.04 2.22 12.76
C LEU A 32 2.91 1.03 12.34
N TRP A 33 4.09 1.28 11.81
CA TRP A 33 5.06 0.24 11.49
C TRP A 33 5.50 -0.50 12.76
N LYS A 34 5.82 0.22 13.82
CA LYS A 34 6.20 -0.39 15.09
C LYS A 34 5.08 -1.24 15.70
N LEU A 35 3.83 -0.88 15.46
CA LEU A 35 2.67 -1.65 15.90
C LEU A 35 2.39 -2.87 15.02
N GLY A 36 3.08 -3.02 13.90
CA GLY A 36 2.84 -4.09 12.95
C GLY A 36 1.63 -3.85 12.04
N VAL A 37 1.03 -2.66 12.09
CA VAL A 37 -0.11 -2.28 11.25
C VAL A 37 0.33 -1.95 9.83
N VAL A 38 1.43 -1.20 9.69
CA VAL A 38 2.07 -0.95 8.40
C VAL A 38 3.17 -1.98 8.21
N ARG A 39 3.13 -2.70 7.10
CA ARG A 39 4.11 -3.74 6.78
C ARG A 39 5.09 -3.32 5.71
N GLU A 40 4.65 -2.54 4.74
CA GLU A 40 5.50 -2.01 3.66
C GLU A 40 5.03 -0.60 3.34
N ASN A 41 5.95 0.22 2.89
CA ASN A 41 5.68 1.61 2.56
C ASN A 41 6.61 2.03 1.42
N TYR A 42 6.02 2.53 0.33
CA TYR A 42 6.75 2.89 -0.88
C TYR A 42 6.30 4.26 -1.38
N ALA A 43 7.22 5.00 -1.99
CA ALA A 43 6.84 6.12 -2.83
C ALA A 43 6.36 5.59 -4.18
N ARG A 44 5.35 6.22 -4.75
CA ARG A 44 4.93 5.91 -6.12
C ARG A 44 5.98 6.40 -7.10
N ALA A 45 6.26 5.59 -8.13
CA ALA A 45 7.22 5.93 -9.16
C ALA A 45 6.57 6.63 -10.36
N ASP A 46 5.24 6.55 -10.49
CA ASP A 46 4.48 7.08 -11.63
C ASP A 46 3.97 8.50 -11.40
N GLU A 47 3.59 8.83 -10.19
CA GLU A 47 3.14 10.18 -9.81
C GLU A 47 3.40 10.40 -8.32
N PRO A 48 3.33 11.66 -7.82
CA PRO A 48 3.51 11.90 -6.39
C PRO A 48 2.45 11.16 -5.56
N GLY A 49 2.91 10.44 -4.55
CA GLY A 49 2.06 9.66 -3.68
C GLY A 49 2.80 8.50 -3.06
N VAL A 50 2.08 7.71 -2.28
CA VAL A 50 2.65 6.55 -1.58
C VAL A 50 1.77 5.32 -1.77
N VAL A 51 2.39 4.16 -1.56
CA VAL A 51 1.71 2.87 -1.45
C VAL A 51 2.04 2.31 -0.07
N ILE A 52 1.03 2.00 0.70
CA ILE A 52 1.19 1.45 2.05
C ILE A 52 0.48 0.10 2.12
N VAL A 53 1.19 -0.90 2.60
CA VAL A 53 0.64 -2.23 2.84
C VAL A 53 0.30 -2.35 4.31
N PHE A 54 -0.99 -2.48 4.61
CA PHE A 54 -1.51 -2.64 5.95
C PHE A 54 -1.78 -4.11 6.28
N GLU A 55 -1.54 -4.48 7.53
CA GLU A 55 -2.06 -5.71 8.12
C GLU A 55 -3.10 -5.31 9.16
N VAL A 56 -4.36 -5.55 8.85
CA VAL A 56 -5.52 -5.13 9.63
C VAL A 56 -6.61 -6.20 9.55
N ASP A 57 -7.64 -6.09 10.38
CA ASP A 57 -8.74 -7.06 10.37
C ASP A 57 -9.73 -6.77 9.23
N THR A 58 -9.94 -5.49 8.92
CA THR A 58 -10.91 -5.07 7.90
C THR A 58 -10.38 -3.90 7.08
N VAL A 59 -10.98 -3.67 5.91
CA VAL A 59 -10.69 -2.48 5.09
C VAL A 59 -11.02 -1.21 5.87
N ASP A 60 -12.09 -1.22 6.66
CA ASP A 60 -12.48 -0.04 7.45
C ASP A 60 -11.45 0.31 8.51
N ASP A 61 -10.73 -0.67 9.05
CA ASP A 61 -9.61 -0.40 9.94
C ASP A 61 -8.51 0.38 9.24
N ALA A 62 -8.15 -0.02 8.01
CA ALA A 62 -7.18 0.72 7.21
C ALA A 62 -7.64 2.15 6.96
N ARG A 63 -8.92 2.34 6.63
CA ARG A 63 -9.49 3.69 6.43
C ARG A 63 -9.39 4.55 7.68
N ARG A 64 -9.66 3.97 8.85
CA ARG A 64 -9.56 4.70 10.12
C ARG A 64 -8.13 5.15 10.40
N TYR A 65 -7.14 4.28 10.19
CA TYR A 65 -5.75 4.67 10.35
C TYR A 65 -5.36 5.79 9.39
N VAL A 66 -5.74 5.66 8.13
CA VAL A 66 -5.41 6.65 7.10
C VAL A 66 -6.07 8.00 7.40
N ALA A 67 -7.29 7.99 7.94
CA ALA A 67 -8.00 9.23 8.29
C ALA A 67 -7.24 10.07 9.33
N ASP A 68 -6.39 9.46 10.14
CA ASP A 68 -5.58 10.15 11.15
C ASP A 68 -4.25 10.68 10.61
N PHE A 69 -3.91 10.38 9.38
CA PHE A 69 -2.70 10.90 8.76
C PHE A 69 -2.80 12.43 8.61
N PRO A 70 -1.73 13.18 8.95
CA PRO A 70 -1.77 14.64 8.84
C PRO A 70 -2.18 15.15 7.47
N LEU A 71 -1.66 14.55 6.39
CA LEU A 71 -2.02 14.97 5.02
C LEU A 71 -3.47 14.63 4.67
N SER A 72 -4.01 13.54 5.22
CA SER A 72 -5.41 13.18 5.05
C SER A 72 -6.34 14.16 5.78
N LYS A 73 -5.99 14.53 7.01
CA LYS A 73 -6.75 15.51 7.79
C LYS A 73 -6.76 16.88 7.10
N ALA A 74 -5.67 17.24 6.44
CA ALA A 74 -5.56 18.48 5.69
C ALA A 74 -6.38 18.46 4.39
N GLY A 75 -6.88 17.31 3.97
CA GLY A 75 -7.67 17.17 2.75
C GLY A 75 -6.87 17.20 1.46
N TYR A 76 -5.58 16.89 1.52
CA TYR A 76 -4.67 16.98 0.37
C TYR A 76 -4.62 15.73 -0.48
N LEU A 77 -5.10 14.59 0.04
CA LEU A 77 -4.93 13.28 -0.59
C LEU A 77 -6.28 12.64 -0.90
N GLU A 78 -6.31 11.92 -2.01
CA GLU A 78 -7.38 10.99 -2.33
C GLU A 78 -6.81 9.58 -2.19
N TRP A 79 -7.48 8.74 -1.39
CA TRP A 79 -7.02 7.40 -1.06
C TRP A 79 -7.84 6.33 -1.73
N PHE A 80 -7.16 5.26 -2.14
CA PHE A 80 -7.75 4.05 -2.72
C PHE A 80 -7.31 2.85 -1.90
N TYR A 81 -8.21 1.87 -1.74
CA TYR A 81 -7.97 0.70 -0.90
C TYR A 81 -8.22 -0.57 -1.69
N LEU A 82 -7.28 -1.50 -1.62
CA LEU A 82 -7.37 -2.78 -2.30
C LEU A 82 -7.12 -3.90 -1.28
N PRO A 83 -8.17 -4.54 -0.77
CA PRO A 83 -7.98 -5.74 0.05
C PRO A 83 -7.51 -6.87 -0.84
N VAL A 84 -6.56 -7.65 -0.35
CA VAL A 84 -5.97 -8.75 -1.11
C VAL A 84 -5.90 -10.02 -0.26
N GLU A 85 -5.91 -11.15 -0.93
CA GLU A 85 -5.78 -12.45 -0.30
C GLU A 85 -5.04 -13.40 -1.25
N ALA A 86 -4.65 -14.57 -0.76
CA ALA A 86 -4.00 -15.57 -1.59
C ALA A 86 -4.95 -16.00 -2.72
N PRO A 87 -4.48 -16.10 -3.97
CA PRO A 87 -5.34 -16.55 -5.06
C PRO A 87 -5.70 -18.02 -4.89
N LEU A 88 -6.99 -18.34 -4.90
CA LEU A 88 -7.47 -19.72 -4.78
C LEU A 88 -6.89 -20.68 -5.82
N PRO A 89 -6.66 -20.26 -7.08
CA PRO A 89 -6.04 -21.16 -8.07
C PRO A 89 -4.68 -21.72 -7.69
N LEU A 90 -3.98 -21.15 -6.68
CA LEU A 90 -2.73 -21.74 -6.20
C LEU A 90 -2.92 -23.17 -5.67
N GLU A 91 -4.12 -23.54 -5.23
CA GLU A 91 -4.43 -24.89 -4.80
C GLU A 91 -4.26 -25.92 -5.93
N SER A 92 -4.35 -25.50 -7.17
CA SER A 92 -4.13 -26.37 -8.33
C SER A 92 -2.71 -26.94 -8.38
N LEU A 93 -1.76 -26.33 -7.69
CA LEU A 93 -0.39 -26.85 -7.58
C LEU A 93 -0.33 -28.21 -6.86
N MET A 94 -1.38 -28.58 -6.13
CA MET A 94 -1.50 -29.89 -5.50
C MET A 94 -1.89 -31.00 -6.49
N ASP A 95 -2.35 -30.63 -7.69
CA ASP A 95 -2.68 -31.57 -8.76
C ASP A 95 -1.38 -32.02 -9.46
N PRO A 96 -1.04 -33.35 -9.46
CA PRO A 96 0.20 -33.84 -10.08
C PRO A 96 0.29 -33.58 -11.60
N SER A 97 -0.82 -33.32 -12.27
CA SER A 97 -0.83 -33.02 -13.71
C SER A 97 -0.41 -31.60 -14.04
N VAL A 98 -0.35 -30.70 -13.03
CA VAL A 98 0.06 -29.31 -13.25
C VAL A 98 1.57 -29.25 -13.36
N ASP A 99 2.07 -28.75 -14.49
CA ASP A 99 3.49 -28.57 -14.72
C ASP A 99 3.96 -27.28 -14.01
N VAL A 100 4.81 -27.45 -13.02
CA VAL A 100 5.41 -26.35 -12.25
C VAL A 100 6.85 -26.07 -12.63
N ALA A 101 7.31 -26.64 -13.75
CA ALA A 101 8.66 -26.34 -14.25
C ALA A 101 8.77 -24.84 -14.58
N GLU A 102 10.00 -24.33 -14.42
CA GLU A 102 10.25 -22.89 -14.62
C GLU A 102 10.04 -22.51 -16.08
N PRO A 103 8.99 -21.74 -16.41
CA PRO A 103 8.71 -21.35 -17.78
C PRO A 103 9.44 -20.07 -18.22
N TYR A 104 10.17 -19.42 -17.32
CA TYR A 104 10.78 -18.14 -17.59
C TYR A 104 12.30 -18.28 -17.76
N ASP A 105 12.81 -17.60 -18.80
CA ASP A 105 14.24 -17.37 -18.91
C ASP A 105 14.62 -16.22 -17.97
N ARG A 106 15.34 -16.55 -16.90
CA ARG A 106 15.72 -15.58 -15.86
C ARG A 106 16.67 -14.49 -16.37
N THR A 107 17.32 -14.71 -17.50
CA THR A 107 18.20 -13.70 -18.08
C THR A 107 17.43 -12.59 -18.75
N THR A 108 16.16 -12.82 -19.13
CA THR A 108 15.29 -11.88 -19.83
C THR A 108 14.07 -11.47 -19.03
N ALA A 109 13.79 -12.14 -17.90
CA ALA A 109 12.62 -11.92 -17.04
C ALA A 109 12.83 -10.67 -16.16
N ARG A 110 12.61 -9.52 -16.72
CA ARG A 110 12.75 -8.26 -16.02
C ARG A 110 11.61 -7.31 -16.25
#